data_97337d3f33bb4a8cd4d4c14b805d1969
#
_entry.id   97337d3f33bb4a8cd4d4c14b805d1969
#
_cell.length_a   1.000
_cell.length_b   1.000
_cell.length_c   1.000
_cell.angle_alpha   90.00
_cell.angle_beta   90.00
_cell.angle_gamma   90.00
#
_symmetry.space_group_name_H-M   'P 1'
#
loop_
_entity.id
_entity.type
_entity.pdbx_description
1 polymer ?
#
loop_
_entity_poly.entity_id
_entity_poly.type
_entity_poly.pdbx_seq_one_letter_code
_entity_poly.pdbx_strand_id
1 'polypeptide(L)'
;MSDAPRHVPALDVKAVSLRSRADGHRQPRTLVSEIGFRVDAGEVLVLVGPNGAGKTTLIRMIAGLARPDEGEILVDGRPLQAMSFAERARRIAYVGQTEEPDGRLTVAQYVALGLLPHAAAFARAAADGYVDSAMSSVGLGALADRRMDRLSGGERQKAKIARAMCQRPALLVLDEPTNHLDPHARGELLSLVASMGIPIIAALHDLTLIDAFADKVAVLADGRLVAVGPPVETLSSTLVQDVFLVDLQRLRHPTGGHVLPALDIEISKTTPLETLATPT
;
A
#
# COMPACT_ATOMS: atom_id res chain seq x y z
N MET A 1 -4.08 33.03 -25.45
CA MET A 1 -4.52 31.92 -24.55
C MET A 1 -3.27 31.12 -24.25
N SER A 2 -2.70 31.31 -23.07
CA SER A 2 -1.48 30.62 -22.64
C SER A 2 -1.86 29.18 -22.32
N ASP A 3 -1.36 28.22 -23.09
CA ASP A 3 -1.47 26.80 -22.81
C ASP A 3 -0.51 26.51 -21.63
N ALA A 4 -1.03 26.61 -20.40
CA ALA A 4 -0.28 26.22 -19.24
C ALA A 4 0.11 24.74 -19.42
N PRO A 5 1.35 24.31 -19.11
CA PRO A 5 1.79 22.94 -19.27
C PRO A 5 0.81 22.04 -18.50
N ARG A 6 0.16 21.11 -19.21
CA ARG A 6 -0.78 20.16 -18.59
C ARG A 6 0.02 19.35 -17.58
N HIS A 7 -0.29 19.54 -16.32
CA HIS A 7 0.30 18.76 -15.23
C HIS A 7 0.01 17.27 -15.48
N VAL A 8 1.07 16.47 -15.65
CA VAL A 8 0.95 15.01 -15.83
C VAL A 8 1.06 14.37 -14.46
N PRO A 9 -0.01 13.73 -13.96
CA PRO A 9 0.06 13.04 -12.68
C PRO A 9 1.02 11.84 -12.77
N ALA A 10 1.66 11.49 -11.66
CA ALA A 10 2.53 10.31 -11.57
C ALA A 10 1.74 9.01 -11.79
N LEU A 11 0.49 8.97 -11.30
CA LEU A 11 -0.45 7.89 -11.56
C LEU A 11 -1.82 8.45 -11.93
N ASP A 12 -2.41 7.95 -13.03
CA ASP A 12 -3.80 8.25 -13.43
C ASP A 12 -4.55 6.93 -13.65
N VAL A 13 -5.49 6.64 -12.76
CA VAL A 13 -6.38 5.48 -12.83
C VAL A 13 -7.71 5.95 -13.42
N LYS A 14 -8.12 5.39 -14.57
CA LYS A 14 -9.28 5.86 -15.32
C LYS A 14 -10.31 4.76 -15.48
N ALA A 15 -11.37 4.84 -14.70
CA ALA A 15 -12.56 3.97 -14.75
C ALA A 15 -12.23 2.48 -14.88
N VAL A 16 -11.26 1.99 -14.08
CA VAL A 16 -10.84 0.59 -14.17
C VAL A 16 -11.84 -0.34 -13.54
N SER A 17 -12.10 -1.45 -14.24
CA SER A 17 -12.95 -2.54 -13.77
C SER A 17 -12.24 -3.87 -13.95
N LEU A 18 -12.49 -4.81 -13.02
CA LEU A 18 -12.02 -6.19 -13.10
C LEU A 18 -13.06 -7.14 -12.55
N ARG A 19 -13.30 -8.23 -13.26
CA ARG A 19 -14.18 -9.32 -12.86
C ARG A 19 -13.37 -10.58 -12.55
N SER A 20 -13.81 -11.37 -11.57
CA SER A 20 -13.24 -12.71 -11.38
C SER A 20 -13.58 -13.57 -12.59
N ARG A 21 -12.63 -14.42 -13.01
CA ARG A 21 -12.95 -15.45 -14.00
C ARG A 21 -13.87 -16.49 -13.37
N ALA A 22 -14.82 -17.01 -14.16
CA ALA A 22 -15.63 -18.13 -13.72
C ALA A 22 -14.71 -19.34 -13.44
N ASP A 23 -14.77 -19.87 -12.22
CA ASP A 23 -14.03 -21.05 -11.81
C ASP A 23 -15.06 -22.15 -11.57
N GLY A 24 -15.19 -23.06 -12.55
CA GLY A 24 -16.02 -24.28 -12.62
C GLY A 24 -17.45 -24.22 -12.06
N HIS A 25 -17.70 -23.62 -10.93
CA HIS A 25 -19.00 -23.57 -10.24
C HIS A 25 -19.42 -22.18 -9.73
N ARG A 26 -18.61 -21.12 -9.96
CA ARG A 26 -18.95 -19.76 -9.51
C ARG A 26 -19.18 -18.84 -10.71
N GLN A 27 -20.27 -18.09 -10.67
CA GLN A 27 -20.52 -17.02 -11.63
C GLN A 27 -19.44 -15.93 -11.52
N PRO A 28 -19.09 -15.25 -12.64
CA PRO A 28 -18.17 -14.13 -12.61
C PRO A 28 -18.65 -13.07 -11.61
N ARG A 29 -17.78 -12.67 -10.69
CA ARG A 29 -18.08 -11.61 -9.72
C ARG A 29 -17.25 -10.39 -10.07
N THR A 30 -17.85 -9.19 -10.03
CA THR A 30 -17.12 -7.93 -10.12
C THR A 30 -16.28 -7.77 -8.85
N LEU A 31 -14.97 -7.61 -9.02
CA LEU A 31 -14.01 -7.38 -7.94
C LEU A 31 -13.80 -5.89 -7.70
N VAL A 32 -13.72 -5.12 -8.80
CA VAL A 32 -13.69 -3.65 -8.79
C VAL A 32 -14.44 -3.13 -10.00
N SER A 33 -15.08 -1.96 -9.88
CA SER A 33 -15.95 -1.37 -10.90
C SER A 33 -15.73 0.14 -10.99
N GLU A 34 -15.35 0.60 -12.19
CA GLU A 34 -15.27 2.01 -12.59
C GLU A 34 -14.44 2.90 -11.64
N ILE A 35 -13.35 2.37 -11.06
CA ILE A 35 -12.51 3.12 -10.14
C ILE A 35 -11.63 4.09 -10.91
N GLY A 36 -11.66 5.37 -10.49
CA GLY A 36 -10.83 6.43 -11.08
C GLY A 36 -10.33 7.43 -10.04
N PHE A 37 -9.02 7.73 -10.06
CA PHE A 37 -8.37 8.75 -9.24
C PHE A 37 -6.98 9.08 -9.79
N ARG A 38 -6.36 10.14 -9.26
CA ARG A 38 -5.02 10.59 -9.62
C ARG A 38 -4.13 10.78 -8.42
N VAL A 39 -2.84 10.53 -8.62
CA VAL A 39 -1.78 10.78 -7.65
C VAL A 39 -0.69 11.58 -8.30
N ASP A 40 -0.31 12.66 -7.66
CA ASP A 40 0.70 13.58 -8.16
C ASP A 40 2.12 13.16 -7.70
N ALA A 41 3.14 13.81 -8.24
CA ALA A 41 4.52 13.53 -7.88
C ALA A 41 4.75 13.79 -6.37
N GLY A 42 5.33 12.82 -5.67
CA GLY A 42 5.61 12.90 -4.23
C GLY A 42 4.39 12.71 -3.32
N GLU A 43 3.19 12.55 -3.86
CA GLU A 43 1.96 12.41 -3.09
C GLU A 43 1.77 11.00 -2.56
N VAL A 44 1.28 10.88 -1.34
CA VAL A 44 0.91 9.61 -0.69
C VAL A 44 -0.61 9.45 -0.73
N LEU A 45 -1.11 8.46 -1.48
CA LEU A 45 -2.50 8.07 -1.47
C LEU A 45 -2.69 6.74 -0.73
N VAL A 46 -3.58 6.73 0.26
CA VAL A 46 -3.93 5.53 1.02
C VAL A 46 -5.29 4.99 0.58
N LEU A 47 -5.32 3.70 0.24
CA LEU A 47 -6.54 2.95 -0.03
C LEU A 47 -7.06 2.36 1.27
N VAL A 48 -8.31 2.67 1.62
CA VAL A 48 -9.01 2.10 2.78
C VAL A 48 -10.31 1.45 2.35
N GLY A 49 -10.85 0.60 3.20
CA GLY A 49 -12.13 -0.08 2.98
C GLY A 49 -12.21 -1.39 3.73
N PRO A 50 -13.39 -1.96 3.92
CA PRO A 50 -13.59 -3.26 4.55
C PRO A 50 -12.84 -4.39 3.85
N ASN A 51 -12.77 -5.56 4.51
CA ASN A 51 -12.24 -6.75 3.89
C ASN A 51 -13.09 -7.13 2.67
N GLY A 52 -12.44 -7.45 1.56
CA GLY A 52 -13.13 -7.75 0.30
C GLY A 52 -13.58 -6.53 -0.52
N ALA A 53 -13.31 -5.30 -0.09
CA ALA A 53 -13.66 -4.07 -0.83
C ALA A 53 -12.91 -3.88 -2.17
N GLY A 54 -11.92 -4.74 -2.48
CA GLY A 54 -11.19 -4.69 -3.74
C GLY A 54 -9.81 -4.01 -3.66
N LYS A 55 -9.33 -3.60 -2.48
CA LYS A 55 -8.03 -2.91 -2.29
C LYS A 55 -6.86 -3.65 -2.92
N THR A 56 -6.61 -4.88 -2.50
CA THR A 56 -5.52 -5.72 -3.05
C THR A 56 -5.67 -5.95 -4.56
N THR A 57 -6.91 -6.10 -5.06
CA THR A 57 -7.18 -6.22 -6.48
C THR A 57 -6.74 -4.98 -7.24
N LEU A 58 -7.12 -3.80 -6.77
CA LEU A 58 -6.75 -2.51 -7.35
C LEU A 58 -5.23 -2.29 -7.28
N ILE A 59 -4.62 -2.55 -6.13
CA ILE A 59 -3.16 -2.49 -5.94
C ILE A 59 -2.43 -3.40 -6.95
N ARG A 60 -2.90 -4.63 -7.15
CA ARG A 60 -2.28 -5.54 -8.12
C ARG A 60 -2.43 -5.06 -9.56
N MET A 61 -3.52 -4.38 -9.91
CA MET A 61 -3.67 -3.75 -11.23
C MET A 61 -2.69 -2.57 -11.39
N ILE A 62 -2.54 -1.71 -10.38
CA ILE A 62 -1.60 -0.58 -10.39
C ILE A 62 -0.15 -1.09 -10.46
N ALA A 63 0.18 -2.16 -9.74
CA ALA A 63 1.50 -2.80 -9.81
C ALA A 63 1.77 -3.53 -11.14
N GLY A 64 0.77 -3.60 -12.04
CA GLY A 64 0.87 -4.31 -13.33
C GLY A 64 0.87 -5.84 -13.21
N LEU A 65 0.43 -6.38 -12.05
CA LEU A 65 0.32 -7.82 -11.76
C LEU A 65 -1.04 -8.39 -12.19
N ALA A 66 -2.03 -7.53 -12.40
CA ALA A 66 -3.32 -7.88 -12.98
C ALA A 66 -3.66 -6.86 -14.08
N ARG A 67 -4.39 -7.31 -15.10
CA ARG A 67 -4.86 -6.43 -16.18
C ARG A 67 -6.32 -6.10 -15.93
N PRO A 68 -6.73 -4.81 -15.97
CA PRO A 68 -8.15 -4.45 -15.95
C PRO A 68 -8.87 -4.99 -17.19
N ASP A 69 -10.14 -5.34 -17.04
CA ASP A 69 -11.01 -5.71 -18.17
C ASP A 69 -11.46 -4.45 -18.92
N GLU A 70 -11.68 -3.35 -18.19
CA GLU A 70 -12.11 -2.06 -18.71
C GLU A 70 -11.30 -0.92 -18.05
N GLY A 71 -11.22 0.22 -18.74
CA GLY A 71 -10.45 1.37 -18.28
C GLY A 71 -8.95 1.25 -18.53
N GLU A 72 -8.20 2.22 -18.05
CA GLU A 72 -6.74 2.25 -18.21
C GLU A 72 -6.03 2.79 -16.96
N ILE A 73 -4.76 2.40 -16.80
CA ILE A 73 -3.85 2.91 -15.78
C ILE A 73 -2.65 3.52 -16.51
N LEU A 74 -2.36 4.79 -16.19
CA LEU A 74 -1.19 5.49 -16.75
C LEU A 74 -0.21 5.78 -15.61
N VAL A 75 1.07 5.56 -15.87
CA VAL A 75 2.19 5.96 -15.02
C VAL A 75 3.03 6.97 -15.81
N ASP A 76 3.23 8.16 -15.27
CA ASP A 76 3.86 9.30 -15.95
C ASP A 76 3.23 9.56 -17.35
N GLY A 77 1.91 9.49 -17.44
CA GLY A 77 1.15 9.69 -18.68
C GLY A 77 1.25 8.55 -19.70
N ARG A 78 1.96 7.46 -19.42
CA ARG A 78 2.09 6.29 -20.31
C ARG A 78 1.21 5.14 -19.86
N PRO A 79 0.39 4.56 -20.77
CA PRO A 79 -0.44 3.41 -20.44
C PRO A 79 0.41 2.23 -19.94
N LEU A 80 0.05 1.68 -18.77
CA LEU A 80 0.76 0.57 -18.14
C LEU A 80 0.80 -0.67 -19.03
N GLN A 81 -0.28 -0.92 -19.78
CA GLN A 81 -0.40 -2.04 -20.71
C GLN A 81 0.53 -1.93 -21.94
N ALA A 82 0.94 -0.69 -22.29
CA ALA A 82 1.88 -0.45 -23.39
C ALA A 82 3.36 -0.61 -22.98
N MET A 83 3.62 -0.72 -21.66
CA MET A 83 4.98 -0.93 -21.15
C MET A 83 5.34 -2.43 -21.17
N SER A 84 6.57 -2.75 -21.57
CA SER A 84 7.13 -4.07 -21.39
C SER A 84 7.26 -4.41 -19.90
N PHE A 85 7.37 -5.70 -19.58
CA PHE A 85 7.59 -6.15 -18.20
C PHE A 85 8.82 -5.47 -17.56
N ALA A 86 9.93 -5.37 -18.30
CA ALA A 86 11.15 -4.72 -17.83
C ALA A 86 10.97 -3.20 -17.57
N GLU A 87 10.21 -2.50 -18.43
CA GLU A 87 9.88 -1.08 -18.21
C GLU A 87 9.03 -0.88 -16.97
N ARG A 88 7.99 -1.71 -16.77
CA ARG A 88 7.17 -1.69 -15.56
C ARG A 88 7.98 -1.94 -14.31
N ALA A 89 8.83 -2.99 -14.34
CA ALA A 89 9.69 -3.35 -13.23
C ALA A 89 10.73 -2.26 -12.88
N ARG A 90 11.10 -1.39 -13.80
CA ARG A 90 11.97 -0.23 -13.52
C ARG A 90 11.22 0.97 -12.94
N ARG A 91 9.91 1.07 -13.18
CA ARG A 91 9.11 2.23 -12.77
C ARG A 91 8.32 2.00 -11.50
N ILE A 92 7.86 0.78 -11.26
CA ILE A 92 6.95 0.44 -10.16
C ILE A 92 7.61 -0.58 -9.25
N ALA A 93 7.81 -0.22 -8.00
CA ALA A 93 8.15 -1.20 -6.96
C ALA A 93 6.87 -1.61 -6.23
N TYR A 94 6.75 -2.90 -5.99
CA TYR A 94 5.63 -3.49 -5.25
C TYR A 94 6.13 -4.26 -4.04
N VAL A 95 5.51 -3.99 -2.89
CA VAL A 95 5.69 -4.75 -1.66
C VAL A 95 4.34 -5.36 -1.29
N GLY A 96 4.22 -6.66 -1.49
CA GLY A 96 2.99 -7.41 -1.26
C GLY A 96 2.82 -7.87 0.17
N GLN A 97 1.56 -8.06 0.58
CA GLN A 97 1.18 -8.55 1.91
C GLN A 97 1.75 -9.94 2.21
N THR A 98 1.65 -10.86 1.25
CA THR A 98 2.02 -12.27 1.42
C THR A 98 3.40 -12.61 0.86
N GLU A 99 4.22 -11.60 0.56
CA GLU A 99 5.56 -11.84 0.04
C GLU A 99 6.46 -12.42 1.14
N GLU A 100 6.84 -13.68 0.97
CA GLU A 100 7.79 -14.38 1.84
C GLU A 100 9.16 -14.41 1.16
N PRO A 101 10.15 -13.67 1.68
CA PRO A 101 11.53 -13.77 1.18
C PRO A 101 12.11 -15.17 1.40
N ASP A 102 12.96 -15.65 0.46
CA ASP A 102 13.73 -16.87 0.71
C ASP A 102 14.60 -16.66 1.96
N GLY A 103 14.28 -17.37 3.02
CA GLY A 103 14.94 -17.27 4.32
C GLY A 103 16.44 -17.56 4.30
N ARG A 104 16.94 -18.23 3.26
CA ARG A 104 18.37 -18.59 3.09
C ARG A 104 19.22 -17.42 2.61
N LEU A 105 18.62 -16.42 1.97
CA LEU A 105 19.34 -15.23 1.51
C LEU A 105 19.78 -14.37 2.71
N THR A 106 20.93 -13.71 2.58
CA THR A 106 21.28 -12.61 3.50
C THR A 106 20.44 -11.37 3.18
N VAL A 107 20.39 -10.42 4.11
CA VAL A 107 19.71 -9.13 3.89
C VAL A 107 20.26 -8.43 2.65
N ALA A 108 21.58 -8.34 2.54
CA ALA A 108 22.24 -7.73 1.37
C ALA A 108 21.86 -8.44 0.06
N GLN A 109 21.87 -9.78 0.04
CA GLN A 109 21.46 -10.55 -1.13
C GLN A 109 20.00 -10.31 -1.50
N TYR A 110 19.10 -10.28 -0.51
CA TYR A 110 17.68 -10.01 -0.76
C TYR A 110 17.45 -8.60 -1.28
N VAL A 111 18.08 -7.58 -0.68
CA VAL A 111 17.97 -6.19 -1.12
C VAL A 111 18.53 -6.01 -2.53
N ALA A 112 19.63 -6.70 -2.87
CA ALA A 112 20.23 -6.67 -4.21
C ALA A 112 19.29 -7.19 -5.31
N LEU A 113 18.27 -8.01 -5.00
CA LEU A 113 17.24 -8.41 -5.97
C LEU A 113 16.47 -7.22 -6.54
N GLY A 114 16.41 -6.09 -5.80
CA GLY A 114 15.82 -4.84 -6.28
C GLY A 114 16.53 -4.26 -7.51
N LEU A 115 17.79 -4.60 -7.75
CA LEU A 115 18.58 -4.15 -8.92
C LEU A 115 18.33 -4.98 -10.18
N LEU A 116 17.65 -6.12 -10.10
CA LEU A 116 17.44 -7.00 -11.26
C LEU A 116 16.85 -6.28 -12.49
N PRO A 117 15.89 -5.36 -12.36
CA PRO A 117 15.37 -4.62 -13.51
C PRO A 117 16.41 -3.73 -14.20
N HIS A 118 17.50 -3.43 -13.53
CA HIS A 118 18.58 -2.56 -13.98
C HIS A 118 19.90 -3.31 -14.22
N ALA A 119 19.90 -4.65 -14.17
CA ALA A 119 21.12 -5.47 -14.20
C ALA A 119 22.06 -5.18 -15.38
N ALA A 120 21.54 -4.75 -16.54
CA ALA A 120 22.33 -4.36 -17.70
C ALA A 120 22.94 -2.96 -17.59
N ALA A 121 22.52 -2.13 -16.63
CA ALA A 121 22.89 -0.71 -16.54
C ALA A 121 23.96 -0.43 -15.48
N PHE A 122 24.19 -1.35 -14.52
CA PHE A 122 25.09 -1.10 -13.40
C PHE A 122 26.37 -1.94 -13.47
N ALA A 123 27.53 -1.30 -13.33
CA ALA A 123 28.76 -1.98 -12.94
C ALA A 123 28.63 -2.50 -11.49
N ARG A 124 29.29 -3.63 -11.17
CA ARG A 124 29.16 -4.32 -9.87
C ARG A 124 29.43 -3.39 -8.67
N ALA A 125 30.48 -2.58 -8.73
CA ALA A 125 30.79 -1.64 -7.64
C ALA A 125 29.73 -0.56 -7.41
N ALA A 126 29.01 -0.12 -8.47
CA ALA A 126 27.89 0.78 -8.31
C ALA A 126 26.66 0.07 -7.70
N ALA A 127 26.45 -1.20 -8.04
CA ALA A 127 25.37 -2.01 -7.48
C ALA A 127 25.52 -2.18 -5.97
N ASP A 128 26.73 -2.48 -5.47
CA ASP A 128 27.02 -2.63 -4.05
C ASP A 128 26.70 -1.32 -3.28
N GLY A 129 27.07 -0.15 -3.82
CA GLY A 129 26.76 1.14 -3.21
C GLY A 129 25.25 1.45 -3.10
N TYR A 130 24.44 0.99 -4.06
CA TYR A 130 22.99 1.15 -3.97
C TYR A 130 22.36 0.24 -2.90
N VAL A 131 22.84 -0.99 -2.77
CA VAL A 131 22.41 -1.94 -1.74
C VAL A 131 22.74 -1.42 -0.35
N ASP A 132 23.97 -0.95 -0.13
CA ASP A 132 24.43 -0.40 1.14
C ASP A 132 23.62 0.87 1.52
N SER A 133 23.38 1.75 0.56
CA SER A 133 22.57 2.95 0.77
C SER A 133 21.13 2.59 1.14
N ALA A 134 20.50 1.66 0.43
CA ALA A 134 19.13 1.22 0.74
C ALA A 134 19.04 0.57 2.11
N MET A 135 19.98 -0.29 2.49
CA MET A 135 20.03 -0.92 3.81
C MET A 135 20.25 0.12 4.93
N SER A 136 21.15 1.07 4.71
CA SER A 136 21.43 2.14 5.67
C SER A 136 20.21 3.02 5.91
N SER A 137 19.46 3.36 4.85
CA SER A 137 18.23 4.18 4.94
C SER A 137 17.16 3.56 5.81
N VAL A 138 17.10 2.22 5.90
CA VAL A 138 16.13 1.49 6.74
C VAL A 138 16.73 1.02 8.07
N GLY A 139 17.98 1.38 8.37
CA GLY A 139 18.67 0.97 9.59
C GLY A 139 19.09 -0.49 9.64
N LEU A 140 19.30 -1.14 8.48
CA LEU A 140 19.68 -2.55 8.39
C LEU A 140 21.17 -2.77 8.04
N GLY A 141 22.00 -1.74 7.96
CA GLY A 141 23.39 -1.85 7.56
C GLY A 141 24.19 -2.88 8.38
N ALA A 142 24.02 -2.90 9.72
CA ALA A 142 24.68 -3.87 10.60
C ALA A 142 24.16 -5.31 10.47
N LEU A 143 23.09 -5.53 9.73
CA LEU A 143 22.47 -6.85 9.52
C LEU A 143 22.67 -7.38 8.10
N ALA A 144 23.56 -6.78 7.31
CA ALA A 144 23.77 -7.10 5.90
C ALA A 144 24.00 -8.61 5.64
N ASP A 145 24.81 -9.25 6.48
CA ASP A 145 25.15 -10.67 6.37
C ASP A 145 24.18 -11.61 7.10
N ARG A 146 23.19 -11.04 7.82
CA ARG A 146 22.20 -11.82 8.54
C ARG A 146 21.22 -12.44 7.56
N ARG A 147 20.84 -13.70 7.80
CA ARG A 147 19.84 -14.40 6.96
C ARG A 147 18.44 -13.84 7.20
N MET A 148 17.60 -13.83 6.15
CA MET A 148 16.22 -13.34 6.19
C MET A 148 15.34 -14.13 7.19
N ASP A 149 15.59 -15.44 7.38
CA ASP A 149 14.86 -16.27 8.36
C ASP A 149 15.21 -15.93 9.83
N ARG A 150 16.27 -15.16 10.07
CA ARG A 150 16.73 -14.76 11.41
C ARG A 150 16.31 -13.32 11.77
N LEU A 151 15.56 -12.66 10.91
CA LEU A 151 15.06 -11.32 11.16
C LEU A 151 13.74 -11.36 11.96
N SER A 152 13.53 -10.34 12.79
CA SER A 152 12.22 -10.02 13.36
C SER A 152 11.22 -9.63 12.24
N GLY A 153 9.93 -9.60 12.53
CA GLY A 153 8.90 -9.16 11.58
C GLY A 153 9.16 -7.74 11.06
N GLY A 154 9.51 -6.81 11.96
CA GLY A 154 9.83 -5.42 11.60
C GLY A 154 11.10 -5.30 10.75
N GLU A 155 12.19 -6.00 11.11
CA GLU A 155 13.41 -6.03 10.30
C GLU A 155 13.16 -6.61 8.92
N ARG A 156 12.36 -7.68 8.83
CA ARG A 156 11.97 -8.28 7.55
C ARG A 156 11.17 -7.31 6.68
N GLN A 157 10.25 -6.57 7.28
CA GLN A 157 9.48 -5.57 6.55
C GLN A 157 10.35 -4.41 6.08
N LYS A 158 11.28 -3.93 6.92
CA LYS A 158 12.30 -2.95 6.52
C LYS A 158 13.16 -3.45 5.36
N ALA A 159 13.54 -4.75 5.34
CA ALA A 159 14.28 -5.35 4.23
C ALA A 159 13.47 -5.37 2.91
N LYS A 160 12.16 -5.63 2.96
CA LYS A 160 11.28 -5.54 1.79
C LYS A 160 11.23 -4.11 1.23
N ILE A 161 11.15 -3.10 2.11
CA ILE A 161 11.21 -1.68 1.70
C ILE A 161 12.58 -1.35 1.12
N ALA A 162 13.70 -1.77 1.74
CA ALA A 162 15.04 -1.57 1.21
C ALA A 162 15.21 -2.16 -0.20
N ARG A 163 14.69 -3.36 -0.44
CA ARG A 163 14.66 -3.96 -1.77
C ARG A 163 13.87 -3.09 -2.77
N ALA A 164 12.70 -2.59 -2.37
CA ALA A 164 11.90 -1.70 -3.20
C ALA A 164 12.61 -0.36 -3.48
N MET A 165 13.30 0.22 -2.49
CA MET A 165 14.13 1.43 -2.67
C MET A 165 15.30 1.17 -3.62
N CYS A 166 15.97 0.02 -3.50
CA CYS A 166 17.08 -0.39 -4.35
C CYS A 166 16.67 -0.48 -5.83
N GLN A 167 15.40 -0.76 -6.11
CA GLN A 167 14.80 -0.74 -7.46
C GLN A 167 14.72 0.67 -8.05
N ARG A 168 14.85 1.76 -7.27
CA ARG A 168 14.73 3.17 -7.68
C ARG A 168 13.44 3.45 -8.48
N PRO A 169 12.29 3.13 -7.92
CA PRO A 169 11.02 3.24 -8.63
C PRO A 169 10.56 4.69 -8.78
N ALA A 170 9.75 4.95 -9.83
CA ALA A 170 9.00 6.18 -9.98
C ALA A 170 7.67 6.15 -9.20
N LEU A 171 7.18 4.97 -8.81
CA LEU A 171 5.97 4.74 -8.03
C LEU A 171 6.19 3.57 -7.06
N LEU A 172 5.88 3.77 -5.79
CA LEU A 172 5.89 2.70 -4.78
C LEU A 172 4.46 2.26 -4.47
N VAL A 173 4.23 0.95 -4.54
CA VAL A 173 2.93 0.34 -4.26
C VAL A 173 3.06 -0.63 -3.09
N LEU A 174 2.29 -0.41 -2.02
CA LEU A 174 2.37 -1.13 -0.77
C LEU A 174 1.02 -1.79 -0.45
N ASP A 175 1.01 -3.10 -0.27
CA ASP A 175 -0.19 -3.85 0.14
C ASP A 175 -0.05 -4.27 1.60
N GLU A 176 -0.71 -3.52 2.49
CA GLU A 176 -0.73 -3.73 3.95
C GLU A 176 0.66 -3.81 4.60
N PRO A 177 1.53 -2.79 4.38
CA PRO A 177 2.93 -2.84 4.83
C PRO A 177 3.10 -2.85 6.35
N THR A 178 2.07 -2.48 7.12
CA THR A 178 2.10 -2.37 8.58
C THR A 178 1.57 -3.60 9.32
N ASN A 179 1.11 -4.62 8.59
CA ASN A 179 0.59 -5.83 9.21
C ASN A 179 1.66 -6.55 10.04
N HIS A 180 1.24 -7.07 11.19
CA HIS A 180 2.10 -7.79 12.15
C HIS A 180 3.23 -6.96 12.76
N LEU A 181 3.22 -5.63 12.59
CA LEU A 181 4.13 -4.73 13.28
C LEU A 181 3.50 -4.18 14.56
N ASP A 182 4.32 -3.99 15.59
CA ASP A 182 3.90 -3.24 16.78
C ASP A 182 3.68 -1.74 16.43
N PRO A 183 2.99 -0.97 17.30
CA PRO A 183 2.67 0.44 17.01
C PRO A 183 3.90 1.33 16.73
N HIS A 184 5.02 1.09 17.42
CA HIS A 184 6.25 1.86 17.19
C HIS A 184 6.85 1.57 15.81
N ALA A 185 6.99 0.28 15.47
CA ALA A 185 7.51 -0.15 14.17
C ALA A 185 6.64 0.30 13.00
N ARG A 186 5.29 0.41 13.18
CA ARG A 186 4.39 0.99 12.16
C ARG A 186 4.72 2.45 11.90
N GLY A 187 4.86 3.25 12.96
CA GLY A 187 5.20 4.67 12.85
C GLY A 187 6.55 4.89 12.17
N GLU A 188 7.58 4.15 12.57
CA GLU A 188 8.90 4.20 11.94
C GLU A 188 8.84 3.85 10.44
N LEU A 189 8.14 2.76 10.08
CA LEU A 189 8.03 2.31 8.70
C LEU A 189 7.33 3.36 7.82
N LEU A 190 6.19 3.89 8.27
CA LEU A 190 5.43 4.88 7.52
C LEU A 190 6.20 6.20 7.40
N SER A 191 6.89 6.63 8.43
CA SER A 191 7.76 7.82 8.40
C SER A 191 8.90 7.64 7.39
N LEU A 192 9.54 6.48 7.38
CA LEU A 192 10.57 6.13 6.41
C LEU A 192 10.03 6.18 4.98
N VAL A 193 8.88 5.55 4.74
CA VAL A 193 8.25 5.49 3.42
C VAL A 193 7.86 6.90 2.95
N ALA A 194 7.24 7.72 3.79
CA ALA A 194 6.88 9.10 3.47
C ALA A 194 8.12 9.97 3.11
N SER A 195 9.27 9.71 3.76
CA SER A 195 10.51 10.44 3.50
C SER A 195 11.15 10.17 2.13
N MET A 196 10.67 9.17 1.38
CA MET A 196 11.23 8.83 0.07
C MET A 196 10.96 9.90 -1.01
N GLY A 197 9.95 10.76 -0.83
CA GLY A 197 9.63 11.86 -1.75
C GLY A 197 9.17 11.40 -3.14
N ILE A 198 8.75 10.15 -3.29
CA ILE A 198 8.17 9.60 -4.52
C ILE A 198 6.66 9.37 -4.32
N PRO A 199 5.87 9.28 -5.41
CA PRO A 199 4.47 8.91 -5.30
C PRO A 199 4.30 7.52 -4.68
N ILE A 200 3.34 7.41 -3.75
CA ILE A 200 3.08 6.18 -3.00
C ILE A 200 1.60 5.84 -3.04
N ILE A 201 1.30 4.59 -3.31
CA ILE A 201 -0.02 3.99 -3.09
C ILE A 201 0.11 2.94 -2.01
N ALA A 202 -0.63 3.08 -0.92
CA ALA A 202 -0.62 2.10 0.17
C ALA A 202 -2.03 1.64 0.52
N ALA A 203 -2.28 0.34 0.65
CA ALA A 203 -3.46 -0.14 1.33
C ALA A 203 -3.18 -0.22 2.83
N LEU A 204 -4.03 0.39 3.64
CA LEU A 204 -3.96 0.31 5.10
C LEU A 204 -5.32 -0.10 5.68
N HIS A 205 -5.28 -0.77 6.84
CA HIS A 205 -6.47 -1.10 7.62
C HIS A 205 -6.68 -0.16 8.81
N ASP A 206 -5.60 0.41 9.34
CA ASP A 206 -5.63 1.25 10.54
C ASP A 206 -5.95 2.71 10.16
N LEU A 207 -7.21 3.10 10.35
CA LEU A 207 -7.67 4.46 10.05
C LEU A 207 -6.99 5.53 10.90
N THR A 208 -6.43 5.16 12.07
CA THR A 208 -5.78 6.11 12.97
C THR A 208 -4.43 6.60 12.46
N LEU A 209 -3.82 5.90 11.51
CA LEU A 209 -2.54 6.28 10.91
C LEU A 209 -2.67 7.20 9.70
N ILE A 210 -3.87 7.34 9.13
CA ILE A 210 -4.07 7.94 7.82
C ILE A 210 -3.84 9.44 7.86
N ASP A 211 -4.41 10.16 8.84
CA ASP A 211 -4.30 11.61 8.95
C ASP A 211 -2.84 12.09 9.05
N ALA A 212 -1.93 11.25 9.58
CA ALA A 212 -0.51 11.58 9.74
C ALA A 212 0.35 11.14 8.54
N PHE A 213 -0.13 10.19 7.74
CA PHE A 213 0.67 9.56 6.68
C PHE A 213 0.26 9.96 5.27
N ALA A 214 -1.04 10.17 5.02
CA ALA A 214 -1.58 10.33 3.67
C ALA A 214 -1.86 11.79 3.31
N ASP A 215 -1.53 12.17 2.09
CA ASP A 215 -2.01 13.42 1.48
C ASP A 215 -3.44 13.25 0.95
N LYS A 216 -3.75 12.06 0.42
CA LYS A 216 -5.09 11.66 -0.04
C LYS A 216 -5.47 10.28 0.50
N VAL A 217 -6.76 10.09 0.71
CA VAL A 217 -7.35 8.79 0.99
C VAL A 217 -8.40 8.47 -0.06
N ALA A 218 -8.44 7.22 -0.51
CA ALA A 218 -9.47 6.69 -1.37
C ALA A 218 -10.21 5.57 -0.62
N VAL A 219 -11.50 5.77 -0.40
CA VAL A 219 -12.37 4.85 0.34
C VAL A 219 -13.06 3.91 -0.64
N LEU A 220 -12.82 2.61 -0.49
CA LEU A 220 -13.44 1.57 -1.30
C LEU A 220 -14.49 0.80 -0.48
N ALA A 221 -15.65 0.55 -1.09
CA ALA A 221 -16.67 -0.35 -0.58
C ALA A 221 -17.28 -1.13 -1.75
N ASP A 222 -17.52 -2.43 -1.59
CA ASP A 222 -18.16 -3.31 -2.58
C ASP A 222 -17.56 -3.20 -3.99
N GLY A 223 -16.24 -3.06 -4.08
CA GLY A 223 -15.53 -2.93 -5.35
C GLY A 223 -15.65 -1.56 -6.02
N ARG A 224 -16.17 -0.55 -5.35
CA ARG A 224 -16.38 0.80 -5.89
C ARG A 224 -15.61 1.84 -5.08
N LEU A 225 -15.24 2.94 -5.74
CA LEU A 225 -14.72 4.13 -5.07
C LEU A 225 -15.91 4.93 -4.50
N VAL A 226 -15.96 5.04 -3.17
CA VAL A 226 -17.01 5.80 -2.47
C VAL A 226 -16.63 7.26 -2.33
N ALA A 227 -15.37 7.54 -1.98
CA ALA A 227 -14.86 8.89 -1.83
C ALA A 227 -13.34 8.92 -2.06
N VAL A 228 -12.83 10.07 -2.48
CA VAL A 228 -11.38 10.34 -2.59
C VAL A 228 -11.08 11.81 -2.33
N GLY A 229 -10.06 12.09 -1.54
CA GLY A 229 -9.65 13.46 -1.20
C GLY A 229 -8.74 13.51 0.03
N PRO A 230 -8.49 14.71 0.59
CA PRO A 230 -7.72 14.87 1.82
C PRO A 230 -8.34 14.07 2.98
N PRO A 231 -7.54 13.40 3.84
CA PRO A 231 -8.05 12.50 4.87
C PRO A 231 -9.11 13.12 5.79
N VAL A 232 -8.86 14.35 6.28
CA VAL A 232 -9.76 15.03 7.24
C VAL A 232 -11.14 15.31 6.65
N GLU A 233 -11.20 15.64 5.36
CA GLU A 233 -12.44 15.94 4.64
C GLU A 233 -13.17 14.64 4.23
N THR A 234 -12.41 13.65 3.77
CA THR A 234 -12.95 12.42 3.19
C THR A 234 -13.42 11.45 4.28
N LEU A 235 -12.63 11.26 5.35
CA LEU A 235 -12.99 10.37 6.46
C LEU A 235 -13.86 11.11 7.49
N SER A 236 -15.05 11.56 7.08
CA SER A 236 -16.06 12.09 8.01
C SER A 236 -16.62 10.96 8.88
N SER A 237 -17.09 11.28 10.10
CA SER A 237 -17.71 10.29 11.00
C SER A 237 -18.88 9.54 10.32
N THR A 238 -19.69 10.23 9.53
CA THR A 238 -20.79 9.60 8.79
C THR A 238 -20.29 8.59 7.78
N LEU A 239 -19.31 8.94 6.94
CA LEU A 239 -18.77 8.01 5.94
C LEU A 239 -18.09 6.82 6.60
N VAL A 240 -17.34 7.06 7.69
CA VAL A 240 -16.66 5.97 8.41
C VAL A 240 -17.69 5.05 9.08
N GLN A 241 -18.77 5.59 9.66
CA GLN A 241 -19.86 4.78 10.21
C GLN A 241 -20.55 3.95 9.14
N ASP A 242 -20.84 4.53 7.98
CA ASP A 242 -21.55 3.84 6.89
C ASP A 242 -20.70 2.71 6.27
N VAL A 243 -19.37 2.92 6.13
CA VAL A 243 -18.50 1.99 5.42
C VAL A 243 -17.83 0.98 6.36
N PHE A 244 -17.46 1.40 7.58
CA PHE A 244 -16.65 0.58 8.49
C PHE A 244 -17.40 0.14 9.74
N LEU A 245 -18.60 0.69 9.97
CA LEU A 245 -19.46 0.43 11.15
C LEU A 245 -18.76 0.77 12.48
N VAL A 246 -17.91 1.79 12.47
CA VAL A 246 -17.22 2.33 13.64
C VAL A 246 -17.33 3.85 13.63
N ASP A 247 -17.20 4.51 14.78
CA ASP A 247 -17.11 5.97 14.85
C ASP A 247 -15.65 6.42 14.87
N LEU A 248 -15.31 7.38 14.02
CA LEU A 248 -14.00 8.02 13.96
C LEU A 248 -14.07 9.41 14.55
N GLN A 249 -13.44 9.58 15.70
CA GLN A 249 -13.34 10.85 16.39
C GLN A 249 -11.94 11.45 16.22
N ARG A 250 -11.88 12.77 16.11
CA ARG A 250 -10.62 13.53 16.07
C ARG A 250 -10.46 14.34 17.34
N LEU A 251 -9.68 13.83 18.29
CA LEU A 251 -9.48 14.39 19.62
C LEU A 251 -8.22 15.28 19.62
N ARG A 252 -8.27 16.41 20.35
CA ARG A 252 -7.06 17.22 20.55
C ARG A 252 -6.09 16.49 21.48
N HIS A 253 -4.81 16.43 21.08
CA HIS A 253 -3.79 15.87 21.93
C HIS A 253 -3.64 16.75 23.20
N PRO A 254 -3.61 16.18 24.43
CA PRO A 254 -3.63 16.95 25.67
C PRO A 254 -2.47 17.92 25.82
N THR A 255 -1.29 17.59 25.27
CA THR A 255 -0.04 18.35 25.41
C THR A 255 0.62 18.70 24.08
N GLY A 256 0.20 18.09 22.98
CA GLY A 256 0.72 18.35 21.64
C GLY A 256 -0.32 19.11 20.80
N GLY A 257 0.07 20.11 20.03
CA GLY A 257 -0.84 20.92 19.21
C GLY A 257 -1.50 20.21 18.03
N HIS A 258 -1.45 18.86 17.95
CA HIS A 258 -1.99 18.05 16.87
C HIS A 258 -3.27 17.30 17.28
N VAL A 259 -3.99 16.79 16.28
CA VAL A 259 -5.20 16.00 16.45
C VAL A 259 -4.85 14.51 16.43
N LEU A 260 -5.48 13.74 17.31
CA LEU A 260 -5.37 12.30 17.37
C LEU A 260 -6.68 11.68 16.82
N PRO A 261 -6.64 10.92 15.74
CA PRO A 261 -7.78 10.10 15.35
C PRO A 261 -7.95 8.94 16.33
N ALA A 262 -9.18 8.73 16.79
CA ALA A 262 -9.57 7.66 17.69
C ALA A 262 -10.78 6.93 17.11
N LEU A 263 -10.80 5.61 17.24
CA LEU A 263 -11.94 4.78 16.83
C LEU A 263 -12.73 4.38 18.07
N ASP A 264 -14.03 4.63 18.02
CA ASP A 264 -14.97 4.05 18.97
C ASP A 264 -15.60 2.81 18.36
N ILE A 265 -15.41 1.66 19.02
CA ILE A 265 -15.88 0.35 18.58
C ILE A 265 -16.86 -0.16 19.62
N GLU A 266 -18.15 -0.20 19.28
CA GLU A 266 -19.14 -0.82 20.14
C GLU A 266 -18.89 -2.31 20.30
N ILE A 267 -18.52 -2.72 21.52
CA ILE A 267 -18.40 -4.14 21.88
C ILE A 267 -19.71 -4.55 22.57
N SER A 268 -20.65 -5.09 21.80
CA SER A 268 -21.84 -5.73 22.38
C SER A 268 -21.41 -6.97 23.15
N LYS A 269 -21.38 -6.89 24.48
CA LYS A 269 -21.32 -8.07 25.34
C LYS A 269 -22.66 -8.78 25.24
N THR A 270 -22.82 -9.66 24.25
CA THR A 270 -23.96 -10.60 24.24
C THR A 270 -23.91 -11.38 25.55
N THR A 271 -25.01 -11.39 26.27
CA THR A 271 -25.26 -12.22 27.45
C THR A 271 -24.75 -13.65 27.19
N PRO A 272 -24.06 -14.31 28.15
CA PRO A 272 -23.61 -15.68 27.97
C PRO A 272 -24.77 -16.55 27.52
N LEU A 273 -24.49 -17.51 26.64
CA LEU A 273 -25.42 -18.58 26.26
C LEU A 273 -25.91 -19.29 27.54
N GLU A 274 -26.93 -18.74 28.17
CA GLU A 274 -27.69 -19.45 29.17
C GLU A 274 -28.51 -20.50 28.45
N THR A 275 -28.17 -21.71 28.76
CA THR A 275 -29.02 -22.90 28.75
C THR A 275 -29.27 -23.51 27.36
N LEU A 276 -28.34 -24.31 26.88
CA LEU A 276 -28.76 -25.60 26.34
C LEU A 276 -29.22 -26.44 27.50
N ALA A 277 -30.47 -26.24 27.88
CA ALA A 277 -31.18 -27.15 28.77
C ALA A 277 -31.28 -28.50 28.06
N THR A 278 -30.63 -29.52 28.62
CA THR A 278 -30.84 -30.92 28.32
C THR A 278 -32.32 -31.27 28.49
N PRO A 279 -32.99 -31.83 27.47
CA PRO A 279 -34.29 -32.46 27.72
C PRO A 279 -34.06 -33.78 28.44
N THR A 280 -34.76 -33.91 29.54
CA THR A 280 -34.97 -35.20 30.27
C THR A 280 -35.61 -36.23 29.37
#